data_f7bdd19aee2c69e82559ad34f6445390
#
_entry.id   f7bdd19aee2c69e82559ad34f6445390
#
_cell.length_a   1.000
_cell.length_b   1.000
_cell.length_c   1.000
_cell.angle_alpha   90.00
_cell.angle_beta   90.00
_cell.angle_gamma   90.00
#
_symmetry.space_group_name_H-M   'P 1'
#
loop_
_entity.id
_entity.type
_entity.pdbx_description
1 polymer ?
#
loop_
_entity_poly.entity_id
_entity_poly.type
_entity_poly.pdbx_seq_one_letter_code
_entity_poly.pdbx_strand_id
1 'polypeptide(L)'
;DNEYEGSEQAILECDLLVIDDLGAEFSTQFTVAELYNIINTRIMSRLPVIISTNLTPDGLEQKYTQRITSRIIGNYISLYFCGKDIRQIKTMEQE
;
A
#
# COMPACT_ATOMS: atom_id res chain seq x y z
N ASP A 1 -12.53 10.66 -19.56
CA ASP A 1 -11.96 10.61 -20.51
C ASP A 1 -10.51 10.35 -20.49
N ASN A 2 -9.78 10.92 -21.31
CA ASN A 2 -8.40 10.54 -21.52
C ASN A 2 -7.53 10.78 -20.32
N GLU A 3 -7.76 11.85 -19.62
CA GLU A 3 -6.97 12.17 -18.45
C GLU A 3 -7.11 11.11 -17.38
N TYR A 4 -8.34 10.69 -17.15
CA TYR A 4 -8.61 9.71 -16.13
C TYR A 4 -8.03 8.35 -16.52
N GLU A 5 -8.20 7.97 -17.76
CA GLU A 5 -7.66 6.71 -18.23
C GLU A 5 -6.16 6.69 -18.17
N GLY A 6 -5.53 7.83 -18.50
CA GLY A 6 -4.08 7.94 -18.40
C GLY A 6 -3.58 7.77 -16.98
N SER A 7 -4.31 8.32 -16.02
CA SER A 7 -3.93 8.18 -14.62
C SER A 7 -4.02 6.74 -14.15
N GLU A 8 -5.07 6.05 -14.55
CA GLU A 8 -5.22 4.64 -14.21
C GLU A 8 -4.09 3.82 -14.78
N GLN A 9 -3.78 4.06 -16.04
CA GLN A 9 -2.71 3.33 -16.70
C GLN A 9 -1.37 3.59 -16.01
N ALA A 10 -1.13 4.84 -15.64
CA ALA A 10 0.11 5.20 -14.98
C ALA A 10 0.26 4.47 -13.64
N ILE A 11 -0.83 4.33 -12.90
CA ILE A 11 -0.78 3.63 -11.62
C ILE A 11 -0.41 2.16 -11.83
N LEU A 12 -0.93 1.55 -12.88
CA LEU A 12 -0.66 0.14 -13.13
C LEU A 12 0.72 -0.11 -13.70
N GLU A 13 1.32 0.86 -14.40
CA GLU A 13 2.51 0.62 -15.17
C GLU A 13 3.74 1.40 -14.75
N CYS A 14 3.63 2.32 -13.80
CA CYS A 14 4.80 3.09 -13.39
C CYS A 14 5.84 2.19 -12.73
N ASP A 15 7.09 2.64 -12.77
CA ASP A 15 8.19 1.85 -12.25
C ASP A 15 8.08 1.60 -10.76
N LEU A 16 7.55 2.55 -10.01
CA LEU A 16 7.38 2.42 -8.56
C LEU A 16 6.09 3.12 -8.17
N LEU A 17 5.27 2.42 -7.42
CA LEU A 17 4.03 2.99 -6.90
C LEU A 17 4.13 3.07 -5.37
N VAL A 18 3.79 4.23 -4.83
CA VAL A 18 3.75 4.41 -3.39
C VAL A 18 2.30 4.66 -2.99
N ILE A 19 1.77 3.82 -2.11
CA ILE A 19 0.44 4.00 -1.55
C ILE A 19 0.63 4.38 -0.09
N ASP A 20 0.36 5.64 0.23
CA ASP A 20 0.62 6.18 1.54
C ASP A 20 -0.65 6.16 2.37
N ASP A 21 -0.52 5.74 3.63
CA ASP A 21 -1.64 5.75 4.59
C ASP A 21 -2.82 4.93 4.11
N LEU A 22 -2.54 3.72 3.65
CA LEU A 22 -3.61 2.83 3.24
C LEU A 22 -4.53 2.56 4.41
N GLY A 23 -5.82 2.76 4.20
CA GLY A 23 -6.82 2.52 5.22
C GLY A 23 -7.13 3.71 6.09
N ALA A 24 -6.46 4.84 5.88
CA ALA A 24 -6.78 6.05 6.64
C ALA A 24 -8.15 6.57 6.21
N GLU A 25 -8.82 7.16 7.18
CA GLU A 25 -10.20 7.57 6.97
C GLU A 25 -10.35 8.58 5.85
N PHE A 26 -9.38 9.46 5.72
CA PHE A 26 -9.49 10.56 4.77
C PHE A 26 -8.82 10.27 3.44
N SER A 27 -8.25 9.11 3.27
CA SER A 27 -7.58 8.85 2.01
C SER A 27 -8.08 7.56 1.40
N THR A 28 -9.39 7.45 1.28
CA THR A 28 -9.95 6.36 0.53
C THR A 28 -9.75 6.66 -0.94
N GLN A 29 -8.55 6.43 -1.40
CA GLN A 29 -8.24 6.72 -2.78
C GLN A 29 -8.78 5.65 -3.71
N PHE A 30 -9.00 4.46 -3.17
CA PHE A 30 -9.38 3.34 -4.00
C PHE A 30 -10.51 2.57 -3.36
N THR A 31 -11.43 2.08 -4.18
CA THR A 31 -12.37 1.07 -3.70
C THR A 31 -11.64 -0.24 -3.50
N VAL A 32 -12.32 -1.17 -2.83
CA VAL A 32 -11.75 -2.50 -2.62
C VAL A 32 -11.40 -3.15 -3.95
N ALA A 33 -12.30 -3.03 -4.92
CA ALA A 33 -12.08 -3.64 -6.22
C ALA A 33 -10.91 -3.01 -6.95
N GLU A 34 -10.81 -1.68 -6.88
CA GLU A 34 -9.70 -0.98 -7.52
C GLU A 34 -8.37 -1.35 -6.90
N LEU A 35 -8.33 -1.40 -5.57
CA LEU A 35 -7.10 -1.75 -4.88
C LEU A 35 -6.68 -3.17 -5.22
N TYR A 36 -7.63 -4.10 -5.25
CA TYR A 36 -7.31 -5.47 -5.63
C TYR A 36 -6.71 -5.52 -7.03
N ASN A 37 -7.32 -4.80 -7.96
CA ASN A 37 -6.82 -4.79 -9.33
C ASN A 37 -5.42 -4.23 -9.42
N ILE A 38 -5.15 -3.13 -8.70
CA ILE A 38 -3.83 -2.52 -8.72
C ILE A 38 -2.79 -3.48 -8.15
N ILE A 39 -3.05 -4.01 -6.98
CA ILE A 39 -2.10 -4.89 -6.30
C ILE A 39 -1.85 -6.14 -7.15
N ASN A 40 -2.92 -6.76 -7.62
CA ASN A 40 -2.79 -7.99 -8.40
C ASN A 40 -2.03 -7.76 -9.69
N THR A 41 -2.36 -6.68 -10.40
CA THR A 41 -1.71 -6.38 -11.66
C THR A 41 -0.22 -6.12 -11.47
N ARG A 42 0.12 -5.35 -10.44
CA ARG A 42 1.52 -5.01 -10.23
C ARG A 42 2.33 -6.21 -9.74
N ILE A 43 1.72 -7.11 -8.97
CA ILE A 43 2.39 -8.35 -8.60
C ILE A 43 2.66 -9.18 -9.85
N MET A 44 1.66 -9.32 -10.69
CA MET A 44 1.82 -10.12 -11.91
C MET A 44 2.85 -9.53 -12.86
N SER A 45 2.93 -8.22 -12.91
CA SER A 45 3.89 -7.52 -13.77
C SER A 45 5.26 -7.37 -13.10
N ARG A 46 5.39 -7.77 -11.84
CA ARG A 46 6.63 -7.67 -11.09
C ARG A 46 7.08 -6.22 -10.92
N LEU A 47 6.13 -5.33 -10.73
CA LEU A 47 6.41 -3.93 -10.51
C LEU A 47 6.31 -3.62 -9.02
N PRO A 48 7.29 -2.92 -8.46
CA PRO A 48 7.35 -2.72 -7.01
C PRO A 48 6.31 -1.72 -6.51
N VAL A 49 5.83 -1.98 -5.30
CA VAL A 49 4.88 -1.10 -4.62
C VAL A 49 5.35 -0.93 -3.18
N ILE A 50 5.31 0.30 -2.70
CA ILE A 50 5.55 0.60 -1.30
C ILE A 50 4.22 1.01 -0.70
N ILE A 51 3.82 0.34 0.38
CA ILE A 51 2.54 0.61 1.03
C ILE A 51 2.83 0.95 2.48
N SER A 52 2.34 2.11 2.93
CA SER A 52 2.38 2.45 4.33
C SER A 52 0.96 2.41 4.90
N THR A 53 0.84 1.96 6.13
CA THR A 53 -0.46 1.86 6.77
C THR A 53 -0.29 1.81 8.27
N ASN A 54 -1.28 2.32 8.99
CA ASN A 54 -1.35 2.18 10.44
C ASN A 54 -2.15 0.97 10.86
N LEU A 55 -2.70 0.24 9.92
CA LEU A 55 -3.53 -0.90 10.24
C LEU A 55 -2.68 -2.15 10.46
N THR A 56 -3.11 -2.97 11.40
CA THR A 56 -2.54 -4.30 11.57
C THR A 56 -3.03 -5.18 10.43
N PRO A 57 -2.43 -6.37 10.25
CA PRO A 57 -2.96 -7.29 9.25
C PRO A 57 -4.44 -7.61 9.46
N ASP A 58 -4.87 -7.76 10.71
CA ASP A 58 -6.29 -7.99 10.98
C ASP A 58 -7.13 -6.78 10.58
N GLY A 59 -6.63 -5.58 10.85
CA GLY A 59 -7.34 -4.37 10.48
C GLY A 59 -7.45 -4.23 8.97
N LEU A 60 -6.40 -4.59 8.26
CA LEU A 60 -6.44 -4.56 6.81
C LEU A 60 -7.47 -5.53 6.27
N GLU A 61 -7.52 -6.72 6.85
CA GLU A 61 -8.46 -7.72 6.42
C GLU A 61 -9.89 -7.27 6.63
N GLN A 62 -10.15 -6.62 7.76
CA GLN A 62 -11.48 -6.12 8.05
C GLN A 62 -11.89 -4.99 7.10
N LYS A 63 -10.94 -4.13 6.79
CA LYS A 63 -11.27 -2.97 5.96
C LYS A 63 -11.32 -3.30 4.48
N TYR A 64 -10.44 -4.18 4.03
CA TYR A 64 -10.38 -4.47 2.61
C TYR A 64 -10.91 -5.87 2.31
N THR A 65 -10.20 -6.89 2.52
CA THR A 65 -10.67 -8.26 2.44
C THR A 65 -9.47 -9.15 2.69
N GLN A 66 -9.75 -10.40 3.00
CA GLN A 66 -8.69 -11.38 3.14
C GLN A 66 -7.91 -11.54 1.84
N ARG A 67 -8.59 -11.41 0.73
CA ARG A 67 -7.98 -11.58 -0.57
C ARG A 67 -6.87 -10.58 -0.83
N ILE A 68 -7.16 -9.30 -0.54
CA ILE A 68 -6.18 -8.25 -0.71
C ILE A 68 -5.06 -8.40 0.32
N THR A 69 -5.43 -8.64 1.57
CA THR A 69 -4.46 -8.74 2.65
C THR A 69 -3.50 -9.90 2.41
N SER A 70 -4.01 -11.02 1.97
CA SER A 70 -3.16 -12.17 1.69
C SER A 70 -2.14 -11.88 0.60
N ARG A 71 -2.56 -11.16 -0.43
CA ARG A 71 -1.65 -10.82 -1.50
C ARG A 71 -0.57 -9.87 -1.05
N ILE A 72 -0.95 -8.89 -0.22
CA ILE A 72 0.04 -7.94 0.29
C ILE A 72 1.04 -8.66 1.19
N ILE A 73 0.55 -9.42 2.16
CA ILE A 73 1.44 -10.06 3.11
C ILE A 73 2.28 -11.15 2.45
N GLY A 74 1.70 -11.86 1.50
CA GLY A 74 2.40 -12.96 0.85
C GLY A 74 3.43 -12.53 -0.18
N ASN A 75 3.34 -11.30 -0.68
CA ASN A 75 4.20 -10.87 -1.77
C ASN A 75 5.11 -9.69 -1.43
N TYR A 76 4.95 -9.08 -0.27
CA TYR A 76 5.73 -7.90 0.11
C TYR A 76 6.40 -8.16 1.45
N ILE A 77 7.52 -7.47 1.66
CA ILE A 77 8.22 -7.54 2.93
C ILE A 77 7.59 -6.54 3.87
N SER A 78 7.24 -6.99 5.07
CA SER A 78 6.60 -6.14 6.07
C SER A 78 7.63 -5.56 7.02
N LEU A 79 7.57 -4.26 7.21
CA LEU A 79 8.42 -3.54 8.15
C LEU A 79 7.51 -2.88 9.19
N TYR A 80 7.81 -3.10 10.45
CA TYR A 80 6.97 -2.59 11.54
C TYR A 80 7.71 -1.51 12.30
N PHE A 81 7.05 -0.37 12.48
CA PHE A 81 7.60 0.73 13.25
C PHE A 81 6.77 0.89 14.50
N CYS A 82 7.33 0.52 15.63
CA CYS A 82 6.56 0.34 16.85
C CYS A 82 6.51 1.61 17.67
N GLY A 83 5.47 2.40 17.44
CA GLY A 83 5.11 3.44 18.37
C GLY A 83 5.97 4.69 18.40
N LYS A 84 6.94 4.82 17.51
CA LYS A 84 7.79 6.01 17.45
C LYS A 84 7.90 6.47 16.02
N ASP A 85 7.99 7.79 15.84
CA ASP A 85 8.15 8.28 14.48
C ASP A 85 9.60 8.12 14.03
N ILE A 86 9.81 8.37 12.76
CA ILE A 86 11.12 8.14 12.14
C ILE A 86 12.17 9.04 12.76
N ARG A 87 11.78 10.26 13.13
CA ARG A 87 12.72 11.19 13.72
C ARG A 87 13.28 10.66 15.03
N GLN A 88 12.43 10.11 15.87
CA GLN A 88 12.87 9.55 17.14
C GLN A 88 13.79 8.35 16.92
N ILE A 89 13.47 7.54 15.94
CA ILE A 89 14.29 6.38 15.63
C ILE A 89 15.68 6.81 15.20
N LYS A 90 15.75 7.82 14.34
CA LYS A 90 17.05 8.33 13.89
C LYS A 90 17.86 8.87 15.03
N THR A 91 17.23 9.61 15.94
CA THR A 91 17.93 10.16 17.07
C THR A 91 18.54 9.06 17.93
N MET A 92 17.78 8.01 18.15
CA MET A 92 18.28 6.89 18.94
C MET A 92 19.43 6.19 18.27
N GLU A 93 19.40 6.08 16.97
CA GLU A 93 20.49 5.44 16.24
C GLU A 93 21.77 6.26 16.28
N GLN A 94 21.64 7.56 16.37
CA GLN A 94 22.82 8.42 16.38
C GLN A 94 23.54 8.39 17.72
N GLU A 95 22.89 7.96 18.77
CA GLU A 95 23.52 7.85 20.07
C GLU A 95 24.30 6.56 20.19
#